data_561adbd2d71a82fd7486d89554864619
#
_entry.id   561adbd2d71a82fd7486d89554864619
#
_cell.length_a   1.000
_cell.length_b   1.000
_cell.length_c   1.000
_cell.angle_alpha   90.00
_cell.angle_beta   90.00
_cell.angle_gamma   90.00
#
_symmetry.space_group_name_H-M   'P 1'
#
loop_
_entity.id
_entity.type
_entity.pdbx_description
1 polymer ?
#
loop_
_entity_poly.entity_id
_entity_poly.type
_entity_poly.pdbx_seq_one_letter_code
_entity_poly.pdbx_strand_id
1 'polypeptide(L)'
;MGFWSCIKYLAGIGVFSFVVGRILPKKWFQYDKFPYVIYQFENDGRIYERIKIRSWQAKIPDMSRIFPKLMPAKKFNYNDVHQLPEMIQETCIAEFIHVLLCFAGLHCISIWEVGGTILAILNVIGNLPFVLVQRFNRPRLVRLMKNTEKRRILCEY
;
A
#
# COMPACT_ATOMS: atom_id res chain seq x y z
N MET A 1 14.71 -7.92 28.52
CA MET A 1 15.39 -8.08 27.20
C MET A 1 14.41 -8.15 26.01
N GLY A 2 13.22 -8.67 26.18
CA GLY A 2 12.25 -8.87 25.09
C GLY A 2 11.82 -7.62 24.29
N PHE A 3 11.61 -6.49 24.96
CA PHE A 3 11.19 -5.25 24.29
C PHE A 3 12.16 -4.80 23.19
N TRP A 4 13.43 -4.64 23.52
CA TRP A 4 14.44 -4.21 22.56
C TRP A 4 14.67 -5.22 21.44
N SER A 5 14.52 -6.53 21.74
CA SER A 5 14.60 -7.58 20.71
C SER A 5 13.45 -7.47 19.71
N CYS A 6 12.22 -7.25 20.17
CA CYS A 6 11.09 -6.99 19.30
C CYS A 6 11.26 -5.73 18.46
N ILE A 7 11.73 -4.61 19.06
CA ILE A 7 11.96 -3.37 18.33
C ILE A 7 13.01 -3.55 17.24
N LYS A 8 14.15 -4.19 17.55
CA LYS A 8 15.20 -4.47 16.54
C LYS A 8 14.65 -5.37 15.42
N TYR A 9 13.86 -6.38 15.75
CA TYR A 9 13.22 -7.26 14.79
C TYR A 9 12.27 -6.48 13.87
N LEU A 10 11.34 -5.70 14.44
CA LEU A 10 10.38 -4.89 13.66
C LEU A 10 11.10 -3.87 12.78
N ALA A 11 12.14 -3.20 13.26
CA ALA A 11 12.96 -2.31 12.47
C ALA A 11 13.66 -3.05 11.31
N GLY A 12 14.23 -4.22 11.60
CA GLY A 12 14.90 -5.04 10.59
C GLY A 12 13.97 -5.51 9.48
N ILE A 13 12.77 -6.04 9.83
CA ILE A 13 11.79 -6.46 8.82
C ILE A 13 11.23 -5.26 8.05
N GLY A 14 11.09 -4.09 8.68
CA GLY A 14 10.68 -2.86 8.03
C GLY A 14 11.67 -2.44 6.93
N VAL A 15 12.97 -2.38 7.25
CA VAL A 15 14.03 -2.08 6.29
C VAL A 15 14.09 -3.14 5.19
N PHE A 16 14.07 -4.41 5.55
CA PHE A 16 14.06 -5.51 4.60
C PHE A 16 12.89 -5.43 3.63
N SER A 17 11.68 -5.24 4.15
CA SER A 17 10.46 -5.11 3.34
C SER A 17 10.49 -3.90 2.42
N PHE A 18 11.08 -2.79 2.86
CA PHE A 18 11.30 -1.62 2.02
C PHE A 18 12.18 -1.95 0.81
N VAL A 19 13.30 -2.65 1.03
CA VAL A 19 14.20 -3.08 -0.06
C VAL A 19 13.50 -4.06 -0.99
N VAL A 20 12.82 -5.08 -0.42
CA VAL A 20 12.06 -6.08 -1.19
C VAL A 20 11.02 -5.41 -2.07
N GLY A 21 10.22 -4.48 -1.53
CA GLY A 21 9.21 -3.76 -2.28
C GLY A 21 9.76 -2.99 -3.49
N ARG A 22 11.06 -2.64 -3.48
CA ARG A 22 11.74 -1.98 -4.61
C ARG A 22 12.22 -2.94 -5.69
N ILE A 23 12.56 -4.16 -5.29
CA ILE A 23 13.16 -5.17 -6.19
C ILE A 23 12.07 -6.03 -6.84
N LEU A 24 10.89 -6.13 -6.21
CA LEU A 24 9.80 -6.98 -6.69
C LEU A 24 9.39 -6.60 -8.13
N PRO A 25 9.32 -7.60 -9.04
CA PRO A 25 8.90 -7.37 -10.42
C PRO A 25 7.45 -6.90 -10.46
N LYS A 26 7.22 -5.68 -10.94
CA LYS A 26 5.86 -5.07 -11.01
C LYS A 26 4.87 -5.94 -11.78
N LYS A 27 5.31 -6.69 -12.80
CA LYS A 27 4.49 -7.59 -13.60
C LYS A 27 3.78 -8.70 -12.82
N TRP A 28 4.24 -9.03 -11.61
CA TRP A 28 3.58 -10.02 -10.75
C TRP A 28 2.36 -9.46 -10.04
N PHE A 29 2.23 -8.14 -9.96
CA PHE A 29 1.21 -7.43 -9.22
C PHE A 29 0.11 -6.91 -10.16
N GLN A 30 -0.81 -7.81 -10.52
CA GLN A 30 -1.92 -7.52 -11.43
C GLN A 30 -3.16 -7.17 -10.60
N TYR A 31 -3.69 -5.97 -10.81
CA TYR A 31 -4.82 -5.42 -10.05
C TYR A 31 -6.16 -6.13 -10.32
N ASP A 32 -6.26 -6.86 -11.43
CA ASP A 32 -7.42 -7.64 -11.88
C ASP A 32 -7.40 -9.08 -11.38
N LYS A 33 -6.36 -9.50 -10.66
CA LYS A 33 -6.21 -10.84 -10.10
C LYS A 33 -6.23 -10.84 -8.58
N PHE A 34 -6.62 -11.99 -8.01
CA PHE A 34 -6.49 -12.23 -6.57
C PHE A 34 -5.03 -12.07 -6.12
N PRO A 35 -4.76 -11.45 -4.95
CA PRO A 35 -5.71 -10.85 -4.00
C PRO A 35 -6.06 -9.38 -4.26
N TYR A 36 -5.57 -8.77 -5.35
CA TYR A 36 -5.63 -7.32 -5.60
C TYR A 36 -6.91 -6.87 -6.29
N VAL A 37 -7.72 -7.81 -6.79
CA VAL A 37 -8.98 -7.51 -7.46
C VAL A 37 -9.88 -6.63 -6.57
N ILE A 38 -10.60 -5.71 -7.20
CA ILE A 38 -11.60 -4.89 -6.52
C ILE A 38 -12.83 -5.77 -6.28
N TYR A 39 -13.11 -6.08 -5.02
CA TYR A 39 -14.24 -6.92 -4.66
C TYR A 39 -15.55 -6.14 -4.72
N GLN A 40 -16.66 -6.86 -5.02
CA GLN A 40 -17.98 -6.25 -5.12
C GLN A 40 -18.40 -5.52 -3.82
N PHE A 41 -18.05 -6.08 -2.65
CA PHE A 41 -18.36 -5.44 -1.36
C PHE A 41 -17.64 -4.12 -1.14
N GLU A 42 -16.51 -3.88 -1.83
CA GLU A 42 -15.77 -2.63 -1.73
C GLU A 42 -16.48 -1.48 -2.45
N ASN A 43 -17.46 -1.80 -3.36
CA ASN A 43 -18.25 -0.82 -4.10
C ASN A 43 -17.35 0.28 -4.73
N ASP A 44 -16.36 -0.13 -5.51
CA ASP A 44 -15.36 0.77 -6.10
C ASP A 44 -14.62 1.67 -5.08
N GLY A 45 -14.40 1.14 -3.89
CA GLY A 45 -13.72 1.83 -2.81
C GLY A 45 -14.62 2.75 -1.97
N ARG A 46 -15.94 2.80 -2.23
CA ARG A 46 -16.87 3.66 -1.46
C ARG A 46 -17.03 3.20 -0.01
N ILE A 47 -16.84 1.91 0.29
CA ILE A 47 -16.89 1.41 1.66
C ILE A 47 -15.90 2.13 2.57
N TYR A 48 -14.74 2.51 2.05
CA TYR A 48 -13.70 3.20 2.80
C TYR A 48 -14.03 4.67 3.10
N GLU A 49 -15.02 5.25 2.39
CA GLU A 49 -15.52 6.60 2.69
C GLU A 49 -16.27 6.65 4.01
N ARG A 50 -16.87 5.51 4.44
CA ARG A 50 -17.53 5.38 5.76
C ARG A 50 -16.57 5.64 6.92
N ILE A 51 -15.31 5.28 6.78
CA ILE A 51 -14.25 5.53 7.77
C ILE A 51 -13.55 6.89 7.54
N LYS A 52 -14.14 7.75 6.71
CA LYS A 52 -13.63 9.11 6.39
C LYS A 52 -12.17 9.09 5.90
N ILE A 53 -11.80 8.08 5.09
CA ILE A 53 -10.41 7.87 4.66
C ILE A 53 -9.81 9.12 4.01
N ARG A 54 -10.60 9.91 3.30
CA ARG A 54 -10.14 11.17 2.66
C ARG A 54 -9.59 12.19 3.64
N SER A 55 -10.11 12.21 4.88
CA SER A 55 -9.70 13.21 5.87
C SER A 55 -8.38 12.88 6.55
N TRP A 56 -7.99 11.60 6.59
CA TRP A 56 -6.79 11.17 7.29
C TRP A 56 -5.70 10.54 6.40
N GLN A 57 -6.03 10.06 5.18
CA GLN A 57 -5.02 9.47 4.29
C GLN A 57 -3.84 10.42 4.01
N ALA A 58 -4.09 11.73 3.91
CA ALA A 58 -3.05 12.72 3.67
C ALA A 58 -2.10 12.92 4.88
N LYS A 59 -2.51 12.45 6.07
CA LYS A 59 -1.72 12.51 7.31
C LYS A 59 -0.83 11.27 7.49
N ILE A 60 -1.07 10.21 6.73
CA ILE A 60 -0.23 9.01 6.78
C ILE A 60 1.16 9.37 6.27
N PRO A 61 2.21 8.95 6.99
CA PRO A 61 3.58 9.13 6.54
C PRO A 61 3.78 8.45 5.18
N ASP A 62 4.06 9.24 4.17
CA ASP A 62 4.45 8.75 2.86
C ASP A 62 5.99 8.71 2.80
N MET A 63 6.53 7.55 2.44
CA MET A 63 7.98 7.37 2.31
C MET A 63 8.59 8.35 1.31
N SER A 64 7.84 8.78 0.29
CA SER A 64 8.28 9.81 -0.65
C SER A 64 8.47 11.19 0.02
N ARG A 65 7.76 11.46 1.12
CA ARG A 65 7.93 12.68 1.92
C ARG A 65 9.09 12.55 2.93
N ILE A 66 9.30 11.33 3.46
CA ILE A 66 10.36 11.06 4.45
C ILE A 66 11.72 10.96 3.75
N PHE A 67 11.78 10.29 2.60
CA PHE A 67 12.99 10.09 1.82
C PHE A 67 12.82 10.55 0.36
N PRO A 68 12.67 11.86 0.10
CA PRO A 68 12.36 12.37 -1.25
C PRO A 68 13.47 12.08 -2.27
N LYS A 69 14.72 11.91 -1.83
CA LYS A 69 15.85 11.53 -2.70
C LYS A 69 15.80 10.06 -3.13
N LEU A 70 15.28 9.19 -2.27
CA LEU A 70 15.15 7.74 -2.54
C LEU A 70 13.83 7.39 -3.22
N MET A 71 12.80 8.17 -2.93
CA MET A 71 11.44 7.99 -3.46
C MET A 71 10.89 9.37 -3.87
N PRO A 72 11.22 9.89 -5.05
CA PRO A 72 10.60 11.11 -5.52
C PRO A 72 9.09 10.91 -5.59
N ALA A 73 8.33 11.85 -5.01
CA ALA A 73 6.88 11.83 -5.05
C ALA A 73 6.44 11.82 -6.51
N LYS A 74 5.78 10.75 -6.94
CA LYS A 74 5.18 10.69 -8.27
C LYS A 74 3.99 11.64 -8.28
N LYS A 75 4.20 12.85 -8.79
CA LYS A 75 3.10 13.76 -9.10
C LYS A 75 2.40 13.21 -10.33
N PHE A 76 1.13 12.85 -10.18
CA PHE A 76 0.31 12.51 -11.33
C PHE A 76 0.26 13.71 -12.26
N ASN A 77 0.82 13.56 -13.45
CA ASN A 77 0.70 14.54 -14.52
C ASN A 77 -0.46 14.07 -15.42
N TYR A 78 -1.50 14.87 -15.53
CA TYR A 78 -2.64 14.57 -16.42
C TYR A 78 -2.23 14.38 -17.89
N ASN A 79 -1.08 14.88 -18.26
CA ASN A 79 -0.53 14.73 -19.62
C ASN A 79 0.24 13.42 -19.82
N ASP A 80 0.54 12.67 -18.74
CA ASP A 80 1.32 11.43 -18.80
C ASP A 80 0.53 10.23 -18.27
N VAL A 81 -0.43 9.80 -19.08
CA VAL A 81 -1.32 8.66 -18.79
C VAL A 81 -0.55 7.34 -18.72
N HIS A 82 0.62 7.27 -19.36
CA HIS A 82 1.46 6.06 -19.39
C HIS A 82 1.96 5.63 -18.00
N GLN A 83 1.95 6.53 -17.01
CA GLN A 83 2.32 6.21 -15.63
C GLN A 83 1.23 5.49 -14.84
N LEU A 84 -0.05 5.54 -15.27
CA LEU A 84 -1.16 4.96 -14.52
C LEU A 84 -1.04 3.46 -14.26
N PRO A 85 -0.70 2.60 -15.26
CA PRO A 85 -0.52 1.18 -15.02
C PRO A 85 0.54 0.89 -13.96
N GLU A 86 1.65 1.62 -13.99
CA GLU A 86 2.73 1.49 -13.02
C GLU A 86 2.28 1.92 -11.62
N MET A 87 1.57 3.03 -11.50
CA MET A 87 1.01 3.50 -10.23
C MET A 87 0.03 2.49 -9.63
N ILE A 88 -0.81 1.84 -10.46
CA ILE A 88 -1.74 0.81 -10.02
C ILE A 88 -0.97 -0.40 -9.47
N GLN A 89 0.05 -0.88 -10.17
CA GLN A 89 0.91 -1.98 -9.69
C GLN A 89 1.62 -1.62 -8.38
N GLU A 90 2.08 -0.40 -8.23
CA GLU A 90 2.69 0.08 -6.98
C GLU A 90 1.71 0.06 -5.79
N THR A 91 0.41 0.31 -6.02
CA THR A 91 -0.59 0.12 -4.95
C THR A 91 -0.71 -1.34 -4.53
N CYS A 92 -0.57 -2.29 -5.46
CA CYS A 92 -0.59 -3.72 -5.15
C CYS A 92 0.65 -4.15 -4.36
N ILE A 93 1.84 -3.68 -4.77
CA ILE A 93 3.09 -3.95 -4.05
C ILE A 93 3.04 -3.38 -2.63
N ALA A 94 2.59 -2.12 -2.48
CA ALA A 94 2.48 -1.50 -1.17
C ALA A 94 1.49 -2.24 -0.26
N GLU A 95 0.33 -2.66 -0.78
CA GLU A 95 -0.61 -3.50 -0.03
C GLU A 95 0.05 -4.80 0.42
N PHE A 96 0.72 -5.51 -0.50
CA PHE A 96 1.42 -6.76 -0.21
C PHE A 96 2.45 -6.59 0.91
N ILE A 97 3.28 -5.57 0.82
CA ILE A 97 4.33 -5.30 1.82
C ILE A 97 3.72 -5.05 3.20
N HIS A 98 2.68 -4.23 3.30
CA HIS A 98 2.06 -3.92 4.59
C HIS A 98 1.31 -5.13 5.17
N VAL A 99 0.68 -5.95 4.34
CA VAL A 99 0.08 -7.22 4.77
C VAL A 99 1.16 -8.18 5.26
N LEU A 100 2.28 -8.30 4.54
CA LEU A 100 3.42 -9.13 4.96
C LEU A 100 4.00 -8.66 6.31
N LEU A 101 4.13 -7.35 6.50
CA LEU A 101 4.58 -6.77 7.78
C LEU A 101 3.62 -7.06 8.93
N CYS A 102 2.29 -7.07 8.69
CA CYS A 102 1.33 -7.49 9.70
C CYS A 102 1.60 -8.93 10.16
N PHE A 103 1.77 -9.86 9.22
CA PHE A 103 2.05 -11.27 9.55
C PHE A 103 3.42 -11.45 10.19
N ALA A 104 4.46 -10.84 9.65
CA ALA A 104 5.80 -10.94 10.19
C ALA A 104 5.89 -10.37 11.62
N GLY A 105 5.14 -9.33 11.92
CA GLY A 105 5.08 -8.74 13.26
C GLY A 105 4.52 -9.68 14.33
N LEU A 106 3.73 -10.70 13.95
CA LEU A 106 3.22 -11.71 14.90
C LEU A 106 4.37 -12.51 15.55
N HIS A 107 5.52 -12.59 14.91
CA HIS A 107 6.70 -13.25 15.50
C HIS A 107 7.18 -12.58 16.80
N CYS A 108 6.81 -11.32 17.06
CA CYS A 108 7.11 -10.66 18.34
C CYS A 108 6.53 -11.43 19.54
N ILE A 109 5.42 -12.17 19.34
CA ILE A 109 4.79 -13.00 20.40
C ILE A 109 5.76 -14.09 20.86
N SER A 110 6.50 -14.70 19.93
CA SER A 110 7.51 -15.73 20.24
C SER A 110 8.77 -15.16 20.90
N ILE A 111 9.09 -13.88 20.68
CA ILE A 111 10.24 -13.21 21.28
C ILE A 111 9.95 -12.78 22.73
N TRP A 112 8.72 -12.32 22.97
CA TRP A 112 8.30 -11.80 24.28
C TRP A 112 6.80 -11.96 24.44
N GLU A 113 6.38 -13.01 25.10
CA GLU A 113 4.99 -13.49 25.15
C GLU A 113 3.94 -12.39 25.36
N VAL A 114 3.92 -11.73 26.50
CA VAL A 114 2.92 -10.69 26.80
C VAL A 114 3.18 -9.38 26.06
N GLY A 115 4.39 -8.85 26.19
CA GLY A 115 4.73 -7.58 25.58
C GLY A 115 4.86 -7.65 24.05
N GLY A 116 5.28 -8.80 23.51
CA GLY A 116 5.31 -9.07 22.08
C GLY A 116 3.91 -9.15 21.48
N THR A 117 2.92 -9.65 22.21
CA THR A 117 1.52 -9.61 21.79
C THR A 117 1.04 -8.16 21.62
N ILE A 118 1.34 -7.28 22.58
CA ILE A 118 1.00 -5.86 22.49
C ILE A 118 1.69 -5.22 21.26
N LEU A 119 2.98 -5.48 21.08
CA LEU A 119 3.73 -4.94 19.93
C LEU A 119 3.22 -5.49 18.60
N ALA A 120 2.83 -6.75 18.52
CA ALA A 120 2.21 -7.35 17.33
C ALA A 120 0.89 -6.65 16.98
N ILE A 121 0.03 -6.41 17.97
CA ILE A 121 -1.24 -5.68 17.78
C ILE A 121 -0.96 -4.26 17.29
N LEU A 122 -0.03 -3.54 17.92
CA LEU A 122 0.36 -2.19 17.50
C LEU A 122 0.95 -2.17 16.09
N ASN A 123 1.73 -3.18 15.72
CA ASN A 123 2.26 -3.34 14.36
C ASN A 123 1.12 -3.52 13.33
N VAL A 124 0.12 -4.36 13.62
CA VAL A 124 -1.06 -4.52 12.75
C VAL A 124 -1.82 -3.21 12.63
N ILE A 125 -2.13 -2.54 13.75
CA ILE A 125 -2.83 -1.24 13.77
C ILE A 125 -2.04 -0.20 12.96
N GLY A 126 -0.72 -0.19 13.05
CA GLY A 126 0.14 0.74 12.30
C GLY A 126 0.19 0.47 10.80
N ASN A 127 0.11 -0.80 10.37
CA ASN A 127 0.18 -1.17 8.95
C ASN A 127 -1.19 -1.15 8.25
N LEU A 128 -2.28 -1.44 8.96
CA LEU A 128 -3.62 -1.49 8.39
C LEU A 128 -4.04 -0.22 7.64
N PRO A 129 -3.80 1.01 8.14
CA PRO A 129 -4.12 2.23 7.41
C PRO A 129 -3.48 2.30 6.02
N PHE A 130 -2.25 1.82 5.86
CA PHE A 130 -1.57 1.79 4.57
C PHE A 130 -2.27 0.84 3.59
N VAL A 131 -2.67 -0.36 4.05
CA VAL A 131 -3.45 -1.31 3.24
C VAL A 131 -4.76 -0.67 2.78
N LEU A 132 -5.50 -0.03 3.71
CA LEU A 132 -6.78 0.61 3.41
C LEU A 132 -6.63 1.73 2.38
N VAL A 133 -5.57 2.54 2.46
CA VAL A 133 -5.30 3.61 1.48
C VAL A 133 -5.01 3.04 0.10
N GLN A 134 -4.25 1.95 -0.02
CA GLN A 134 -4.00 1.32 -1.32
C GLN A 134 -5.30 0.78 -1.93
N ARG A 135 -6.12 0.10 -1.14
CA ARG A 135 -7.44 -0.40 -1.53
C ARG A 135 -8.40 0.71 -1.94
N PHE A 136 -8.35 1.85 -1.27
CA PHE A 136 -9.16 3.01 -1.61
C PHE A 136 -8.72 3.73 -2.89
N ASN A 137 -7.41 3.85 -3.11
CA ASN A 137 -6.86 4.59 -4.25
C ASN A 137 -6.88 3.78 -5.55
N ARG A 138 -6.69 2.47 -5.48
CA ARG A 138 -6.62 1.59 -6.66
C ARG A 138 -7.82 1.68 -7.59
N PRO A 139 -9.08 1.57 -7.12
CA PRO A 139 -10.26 1.69 -8.00
C PRO A 139 -10.32 3.03 -8.72
N ARG A 140 -9.86 4.09 -8.08
CA ARG A 140 -9.83 5.45 -8.64
C ARG A 140 -8.81 5.57 -9.76
N LEU A 141 -7.61 5.03 -9.56
CA LEU A 141 -6.57 4.98 -10.59
C LEU A 141 -7.02 4.13 -11.78
N VAL A 142 -7.63 2.98 -11.55
CA VAL A 142 -8.16 2.10 -12.59
C VAL A 142 -9.26 2.81 -13.40
N ARG A 143 -10.17 3.49 -12.72
CA ARG A 143 -11.23 4.26 -13.39
C ARG A 143 -10.65 5.41 -14.22
N LEU A 144 -9.66 6.11 -13.69
CA LEU A 144 -8.97 7.18 -14.41
C LEU A 144 -8.29 6.63 -15.66
N MET A 145 -7.57 5.51 -15.56
CA MET A 145 -6.93 4.85 -16.69
C MET A 145 -7.95 4.49 -17.79
N LYS A 146 -9.05 3.81 -17.43
CA LYS A 146 -10.09 3.43 -18.38
C LYS A 146 -10.76 4.64 -19.05
N ASN A 147 -11.04 5.70 -18.30
CA ASN A 147 -11.66 6.91 -18.84
C ASN A 147 -10.72 7.64 -19.82
N THR A 148 -9.44 7.65 -19.54
CA THR A 148 -8.46 8.32 -20.40
C THR A 148 -8.24 7.54 -21.69
N GLU A 149 -8.18 6.23 -21.60
CA GLU A 149 -8.09 5.35 -22.77
C GLU A 149 -9.32 5.50 -23.67
N LYS A 150 -10.54 5.52 -23.09
CA LYS A 150 -11.77 5.78 -23.84
C LYS A 150 -11.75 7.12 -24.57
N ARG A 151 -11.29 8.19 -23.91
CA ARG A 151 -11.18 9.53 -24.52
C ARG A 151 -10.20 9.52 -25.69
N ARG A 152 -9.05 8.86 -25.55
CA ARG A 152 -8.05 8.75 -26.60
C ARG A 152 -8.64 8.09 -27.85
N ILE A 153 -9.33 6.96 -27.70
CA ILE A 153 -9.99 6.26 -28.81
C ILE A 153 -11.01 7.17 -29.50
N LEU A 154 -11.80 7.96 -28.74
CA LEU A 154 -12.80 8.87 -29.31
C LEU A 154 -12.20 10.08 -30.04
N CYS A 155 -10.95 10.44 -29.78
CA CYS A 155 -10.25 11.54 -30.48
C CYS A 155 -9.49 11.08 -31.72
N GLU A 156 -9.32 9.76 -31.91
CA GLU A 156 -8.65 9.17 -33.08
C GLU A 156 -9.64 8.87 -34.23
N TYR A 157 -10.96 9.05 -34.00
CA TYR A 157 -12.03 8.97 -34.98
C TYR A 157 -12.63 10.35 -35.28
#